data_57b74231b20de339a15af5686ae9a860
#
_entry.id   57b74231b20de339a15af5686ae9a860
#
_cell.length_a   1.000
_cell.length_b   1.000
_cell.length_c   1.000
_cell.angle_alpha   90.00
_cell.angle_beta   90.00
_cell.angle_gamma   90.00
#
_symmetry.space_group_name_H-M   'P 1'
#
loop_
_entity.id
_entity.type
_entity.pdbx_description
1 polymer ?
#
loop_
_entity_poly.entity_id
_entity_poly.type
_entity_poly.pdbx_seq_one_letter_code
_entity_poly.pdbx_strand_id
1 'polypeptide(L)'
;MSLDKENMKKICLLIVFTLAVFVGLWRREAAIAAISFLGGILAPFILGGAIAFILSVPMNRIEITICKLCSKDSNEKRQKKREKFLRPFSMILTLVFVIAVLALAVLVLFPELGRTVSGLGRTIQANVPVLLDKLEELFHNNKEISYWLSNLDLNWDEIIRKATNIFQSGADIILGSTFSVVQSIFSGVTTFIIGFVFACYILIQKEKLGRQCRKLLFAYLKKQQAERVLEIASLTHRTFAKFLTGQCLEAVILGTMFFVAMTLLRFPYALLVGVLIAITALIPIFGAFIGCVVAAFLILMVSPMQALAFIVLFLVLQQLEGNLIYPHVVGGSVGLPSIWVLVA
;
A
#
# COMPACT_ATOMS: atom_id res chain seq x y z
N MET A 1 31.40 38.24 33.58
CA MET A 1 30.60 37.40 32.66
C MET A 1 29.43 36.85 33.47
N SER A 2 28.30 37.59 33.49
CA SER A 2 27.12 37.20 34.27
C SER A 2 26.48 35.99 33.61
N LEU A 3 26.47 34.87 34.29
CA LEU A 3 25.75 33.67 33.83
C LEU A 3 24.26 33.93 34.02
N ASP A 4 23.66 34.48 32.98
CA ASP A 4 22.23 34.71 32.93
C ASP A 4 21.51 33.35 32.95
N LYS A 5 20.38 33.24 33.69
CA LYS A 5 19.62 31.98 33.84
C LYS A 5 19.29 31.32 32.50
N GLU A 6 19.19 32.11 31.45
CA GLU A 6 18.93 31.62 30.09
C GLU A 6 20.15 30.97 29.42
N ASN A 7 21.34 31.52 29.68
CA ASN A 7 22.59 30.96 29.22
C ASN A 7 22.98 29.67 30.00
N MET A 8 22.69 29.61 31.30
CA MET A 8 22.85 28.37 32.08
C MET A 8 22.00 27.25 31.57
N LYS A 9 20.73 27.49 31.19
CA LYS A 9 19.86 26.46 30.59
C LYS A 9 20.41 25.98 29.24
N LYS A 10 20.91 26.87 28.41
CA LYS A 10 21.52 26.53 27.12
C LYS A 10 22.77 25.68 27.28
N ILE A 11 23.64 26.03 28.24
CA ILE A 11 24.87 25.28 28.55
C ILE A 11 24.51 23.89 29.09
N CYS A 12 23.60 23.80 30.10
CA CYS A 12 23.13 22.51 30.59
C CYS A 12 22.53 21.61 29.49
N LEU A 13 21.74 22.18 28.60
CA LEU A 13 21.14 21.47 27.45
C LEU A 13 22.22 20.97 26.51
N LEU A 14 23.26 21.76 26.25
CA LEU A 14 24.39 21.41 25.39
C LEU A 14 25.24 20.31 26.04
N ILE A 15 25.49 20.35 27.34
CA ILE A 15 26.19 19.29 28.09
C ILE A 15 25.39 17.98 28.05
N VAL A 16 24.08 18.04 28.32
CA VAL A 16 23.20 16.84 28.26
C VAL A 16 23.19 16.25 26.85
N PHE A 17 23.09 17.08 25.82
CA PHE A 17 23.16 16.65 24.45
C PHE A 17 24.48 15.98 24.09
N THR A 18 25.62 16.60 24.48
CA THR A 18 26.95 16.06 24.22
C THR A 18 27.18 14.73 24.96
N LEU A 19 26.72 14.63 26.22
CA LEU A 19 26.77 13.38 26.97
C LEU A 19 25.88 12.30 26.36
N ALA A 20 24.68 12.65 25.91
CA ALA A 20 23.78 11.71 25.27
C ALA A 20 24.36 11.17 23.93
N VAL A 21 24.99 12.04 23.13
CA VAL A 21 25.68 11.65 21.89
C VAL A 21 26.90 10.78 22.20
N PHE A 22 27.71 11.15 23.20
CA PHE A 22 28.89 10.38 23.63
C PHE A 22 28.50 8.99 24.12
N VAL A 23 27.51 8.88 25.02
CA VAL A 23 27.00 7.59 25.52
C VAL A 23 26.37 6.76 24.41
N GLY A 24 25.65 7.39 23.49
CA GLY A 24 25.05 6.74 22.32
C GLY A 24 26.09 6.16 21.36
N LEU A 25 27.20 6.87 21.14
CA LEU A 25 28.32 6.40 20.32
C LEU A 25 29.15 5.31 21.03
N TRP A 26 29.37 5.46 22.34
CA TRP A 26 30.13 4.50 23.14
C TRP A 26 29.40 3.16 23.30
N ARG A 27 28.08 3.21 23.54
CA ARG A 27 27.19 2.04 23.68
C ARG A 27 26.22 1.94 22.52
N ARG A 28 26.74 1.95 21.27
CA ARG A 28 25.91 1.91 20.06
C ARG A 28 24.89 0.77 20.05
N GLU A 29 25.27 -0.41 20.57
CA GLU A 29 24.37 -1.57 20.62
C GLU A 29 23.19 -1.34 21.56
N ALA A 30 23.45 -0.77 22.75
CA ALA A 30 22.40 -0.42 23.70
C ALA A 30 21.51 0.72 23.18
N ALA A 31 22.09 1.70 22.47
CA ALA A 31 21.33 2.78 21.85
C ALA A 31 20.44 2.26 20.70
N ILE A 32 20.97 1.40 19.85
CA ILE A 32 20.20 0.74 18.78
C ILE A 32 19.09 -0.13 19.37
N ALA A 33 19.39 -0.92 20.41
CA ALA A 33 18.39 -1.73 21.11
C ALA A 33 17.28 -0.89 21.73
N ALA A 34 17.62 0.25 22.34
CA ALA A 34 16.62 1.17 22.92
C ALA A 34 15.74 1.81 21.82
N ILE A 35 16.33 2.23 20.70
CA ILE A 35 15.58 2.78 19.56
C ILE A 35 14.69 1.70 18.94
N SER A 36 15.20 0.48 18.75
CA SER A 36 14.43 -0.65 18.25
C SER A 36 13.27 -1.03 19.17
N PHE A 37 13.49 -1.02 20.48
CA PHE A 37 12.44 -1.27 21.47
C PHE A 37 11.35 -0.19 21.43
N LEU A 38 11.73 1.08 21.40
CA LEU A 38 10.78 2.20 21.26
C LEU A 38 10.04 2.13 19.92
N GLY A 39 10.75 1.81 18.84
CA GLY A 39 10.16 1.61 17.51
C GLY A 39 9.13 0.48 17.52
N GLY A 40 9.43 -0.64 18.16
CA GLY A 40 8.50 -1.76 18.32
C GLY A 40 7.22 -1.38 19.08
N ILE A 41 7.34 -0.59 20.12
CA ILE A 41 6.17 -0.09 20.87
C ILE A 41 5.36 0.91 20.04
N LEU A 42 6.00 1.78 19.27
CA LEU A 42 5.34 2.83 18.49
C LEU A 42 4.76 2.30 17.17
N ALA A 43 5.31 1.22 16.63
CA ALA A 43 4.91 0.64 15.33
C ALA A 43 3.40 0.44 15.19
N PRO A 44 2.66 -0.21 16.12
CA PRO A 44 1.22 -0.39 16.00
C PRO A 44 0.45 0.94 16.03
N PHE A 45 0.93 1.96 16.75
CA PHE A 45 0.29 3.27 16.81
C PHE A 45 0.51 4.07 15.52
N ILE A 46 1.71 4.03 14.95
CA ILE A 46 2.02 4.65 13.67
C ILE A 46 1.19 3.98 12.57
N LEU A 47 1.17 2.65 12.53
CA LEU A 47 0.37 1.87 11.60
C LEU A 47 -1.13 2.16 11.77
N GLY A 48 -1.63 2.22 13.00
CA GLY A 48 -3.01 2.60 13.29
C GLY A 48 -3.35 4.03 12.86
N GLY A 49 -2.42 4.96 13.03
CA GLY A 49 -2.55 6.33 12.51
C GLY A 49 -2.65 6.38 10.99
N ALA A 50 -1.81 5.62 10.29
CA ALA A 50 -1.85 5.51 8.84
C ALA A 50 -3.16 4.87 8.35
N ILE A 51 -3.60 3.76 8.96
CA ILE A 51 -4.89 3.12 8.67
C ILE A 51 -6.04 4.09 8.90
N ALA A 52 -6.05 4.79 10.04
CA ALA A 52 -7.09 5.79 10.35
C ALA A 52 -7.13 6.91 9.30
N PHE A 53 -5.96 7.36 8.85
CA PHE A 53 -5.85 8.39 7.83
C PHE A 53 -6.45 7.90 6.49
N ILE A 54 -6.06 6.71 6.03
CA ILE A 54 -6.58 6.11 4.78
C ILE A 54 -8.09 5.91 4.87
N LEU A 55 -8.59 5.32 5.96
CA LEU A 55 -10.03 5.08 6.16
C LEU A 55 -10.82 6.36 6.36
N SER A 56 -10.21 7.45 6.81
CA SER A 56 -10.88 8.74 6.98
C SER A 56 -11.39 9.33 5.66
N VAL A 57 -10.75 9.00 4.53
CA VAL A 57 -11.09 9.51 3.20
C VAL A 57 -12.46 8.97 2.75
N PRO A 58 -12.68 7.65 2.62
CA PRO A 58 -14.00 7.11 2.27
C PRO A 58 -15.04 7.42 3.35
N MET A 59 -14.66 7.37 4.64
CA MET A 59 -15.58 7.67 5.74
C MET A 59 -16.15 9.09 5.64
N ASN A 60 -15.32 10.09 5.35
CA ASN A 60 -15.80 11.48 5.19
C ASN A 60 -16.76 11.62 4.00
N ARG A 61 -16.52 10.91 2.90
CA ARG A 61 -17.41 10.91 1.73
C ARG A 61 -18.76 10.27 2.08
N ILE A 62 -18.75 9.13 2.76
CA ILE A 62 -19.95 8.43 3.21
C ILE A 62 -20.73 9.30 4.22
N GLU A 63 -20.04 9.92 5.19
CA GLU A 63 -20.64 10.82 6.19
C GLU A 63 -21.35 12.00 5.51
N ILE A 64 -20.70 12.67 4.55
CA ILE A 64 -21.29 13.79 3.78
C ILE A 64 -22.50 13.32 2.97
N THR A 65 -22.44 12.14 2.34
CA THR A 65 -23.53 11.61 1.53
C THR A 65 -24.74 11.26 2.40
N ILE A 66 -24.53 10.61 3.55
CA ILE A 66 -25.60 10.31 4.51
C ILE A 66 -26.18 11.60 5.09
N CYS A 67 -25.34 12.57 5.44
CA CYS A 67 -25.83 13.88 5.91
C CYS A 67 -26.72 14.57 4.88
N LYS A 68 -26.34 14.56 3.60
CA LYS A 68 -27.16 15.15 2.52
C LYS A 68 -28.48 14.44 2.33
N LEU A 69 -28.51 13.11 2.40
CA LEU A 69 -29.74 12.31 2.30
C LEU A 69 -30.66 12.50 3.49
N CYS A 70 -30.09 12.78 4.66
CA CYS A 70 -30.84 12.94 5.90
C CYS A 70 -31.19 14.40 6.28
N SER A 71 -30.73 15.41 5.53
CA SER A 71 -30.80 16.84 5.91
C SER A 71 -32.20 17.49 5.72
N LYS A 72 -33.30 16.72 5.75
CA LYS A 72 -34.65 17.24 5.56
C LYS A 72 -35.31 17.81 6.83
N ASP A 73 -34.62 17.80 7.97
CA ASP A 73 -35.20 18.26 9.26
C ASP A 73 -34.38 19.39 9.90
N SER A 74 -35.06 20.52 10.16
CA SER A 74 -34.51 21.82 10.55
C SER A 74 -34.24 22.01 12.07
N ASN A 75 -34.09 20.98 12.90
CA ASN A 75 -34.01 21.13 14.36
C ASN A 75 -32.55 20.91 14.88
N GLU A 76 -31.86 22.02 15.29
CA GLU A 76 -30.47 22.05 15.76
C GLU A 76 -30.13 21.07 16.90
N LYS A 77 -31.04 20.84 17.84
CA LYS A 77 -30.83 19.90 18.95
C LYS A 77 -30.86 18.44 18.51
N ARG A 78 -31.63 18.09 17.49
CA ARG A 78 -31.65 16.77 16.87
C ARG A 78 -30.39 16.56 16.00
N GLN A 79 -29.88 17.61 15.39
CA GLN A 79 -28.67 17.58 14.54
C GLN A 79 -27.42 17.20 15.35
N LYS A 80 -27.18 17.79 16.53
CA LYS A 80 -26.06 17.42 17.44
C LYS A 80 -26.16 15.99 18.00
N LYS A 81 -27.36 15.50 18.26
CA LYS A 81 -27.57 14.12 18.74
C LYS A 81 -27.39 13.11 17.60
N ARG A 82 -27.76 13.48 16.38
CA ARG A 82 -27.57 12.70 15.14
C ARG A 82 -26.07 12.59 14.75
N GLU A 83 -25.33 13.68 14.82
CA GLU A 83 -23.89 13.67 14.54
C GLU A 83 -23.14 12.67 15.43
N LYS A 84 -23.56 12.51 16.68
CA LYS A 84 -22.99 11.57 17.62
C LYS A 84 -23.24 10.09 17.25
N PHE A 85 -24.36 9.79 16.60
CA PHE A 85 -24.71 8.44 16.12
C PHE A 85 -24.28 8.18 14.67
N LEU A 86 -24.25 9.20 13.83
CA LEU A 86 -23.86 9.10 12.42
C LEU A 86 -22.39 8.66 12.25
N ARG A 87 -21.50 9.09 13.12
CA ARG A 87 -20.06 8.75 13.03
C ARG A 87 -19.76 7.27 13.22
N PRO A 88 -20.17 6.61 14.32
CA PRO A 88 -19.93 5.18 14.45
C PRO A 88 -20.63 4.39 13.34
N PHE A 89 -21.78 4.83 12.88
CA PHE A 89 -22.49 4.22 11.76
C PHE A 89 -21.71 4.39 10.42
N SER A 90 -21.24 5.60 10.11
CA SER A 90 -20.39 5.87 8.96
C SER A 90 -19.09 5.06 9.00
N MET A 91 -18.49 4.90 10.19
CA MET A 91 -17.29 4.10 10.36
C MET A 91 -17.57 2.62 10.08
N ILE A 92 -18.62 2.05 10.64
CA ILE A 92 -19.02 0.66 10.39
C ILE A 92 -19.30 0.45 8.90
N LEU A 93 -20.03 1.36 8.26
CA LEU A 93 -20.34 1.27 6.84
C LEU A 93 -19.07 1.36 5.98
N THR A 94 -18.11 2.21 6.37
CA THR A 94 -16.81 2.32 5.69
C THR A 94 -16.00 1.05 5.85
N LEU A 95 -15.96 0.46 7.05
CA LEU A 95 -15.29 -0.80 7.30
C LEU A 95 -15.89 -1.94 6.49
N VAL A 96 -17.22 -2.06 6.50
CA VAL A 96 -17.93 -3.05 5.69
C VAL A 96 -17.64 -2.85 4.21
N PHE A 97 -17.64 -1.61 3.73
CA PHE A 97 -17.30 -1.31 2.34
C PHE A 97 -15.87 -1.72 1.98
N VAL A 98 -14.88 -1.35 2.79
CA VAL A 98 -13.47 -1.68 2.54
C VAL A 98 -13.25 -3.19 2.63
N ILE A 99 -13.82 -3.86 3.64
CA ILE A 99 -13.74 -5.32 3.76
C ILE A 99 -14.42 -6.01 2.57
N ALA A 100 -15.57 -5.51 2.12
CA ALA A 100 -16.26 -6.06 0.95
C ALA A 100 -15.43 -5.93 -0.33
N VAL A 101 -14.77 -4.78 -0.55
CA VAL A 101 -13.86 -4.57 -1.70
C VAL A 101 -12.66 -5.51 -1.63
N LEU A 102 -12.04 -5.64 -0.45
CA LEU A 102 -10.90 -6.56 -0.26
C LEU A 102 -11.33 -8.02 -0.41
N ALA A 103 -12.47 -8.41 0.16
CA ALA A 103 -13.02 -9.76 0.01
C ALA A 103 -13.32 -10.09 -1.45
N LEU A 104 -13.93 -9.15 -2.18
CA LEU A 104 -14.21 -9.31 -3.60
C LEU A 104 -12.91 -9.49 -4.40
N ALA A 105 -11.90 -8.67 -4.11
CA ALA A 105 -10.58 -8.80 -4.73
C ALA A 105 -9.96 -10.19 -4.47
N VAL A 106 -9.99 -10.66 -3.22
CA VAL A 106 -9.47 -11.99 -2.85
C VAL A 106 -10.29 -13.10 -3.51
N LEU A 107 -11.62 -13.00 -3.50
CA LEU A 107 -12.51 -14.00 -4.12
C LEU A 107 -12.34 -14.11 -5.63
N VAL A 108 -11.96 -13.02 -6.30
CA VAL A 108 -11.67 -13.03 -7.74
C VAL A 108 -10.26 -13.54 -8.01
N LEU A 109 -9.25 -13.04 -7.28
CA LEU A 109 -7.85 -13.37 -7.52
C LEU A 109 -7.51 -14.80 -7.10
N PHE A 110 -7.98 -15.25 -5.93
CA PHE A 110 -7.54 -16.50 -5.33
C PHE A 110 -7.91 -17.75 -6.15
N PRO A 111 -9.17 -17.91 -6.63
CA PRO A 111 -9.52 -19.04 -7.46
C PRO A 111 -8.80 -19.05 -8.81
N GLU A 112 -8.62 -17.88 -9.40
CA GLU A 112 -7.99 -17.74 -10.71
C GLU A 112 -6.48 -17.99 -10.62
N LEU A 113 -5.81 -17.47 -9.58
CA LEU A 113 -4.42 -17.80 -9.29
C LEU A 113 -4.26 -19.31 -9.02
N GLY A 114 -5.16 -19.92 -8.26
CA GLY A 114 -5.12 -21.35 -7.98
C GLY A 114 -5.24 -22.21 -9.25
N ARG A 115 -6.17 -21.86 -10.16
CA ARG A 115 -6.31 -22.51 -11.47
C ARG A 115 -5.08 -22.32 -12.35
N THR A 116 -4.55 -21.09 -12.35
CA THR A 116 -3.37 -20.74 -13.13
C THR A 116 -2.13 -21.48 -12.63
N VAL A 117 -1.87 -21.48 -11.32
CA VAL A 117 -0.71 -22.19 -10.73
C VAL A 117 -0.81 -23.70 -10.97
N SER A 118 -1.99 -24.30 -10.83
CA SER A 118 -2.18 -25.74 -11.12
C SER A 118 -2.03 -26.07 -12.61
N GLY A 119 -2.42 -25.15 -13.49
CA GLY A 119 -2.19 -25.24 -14.94
C GLY A 119 -0.73 -25.01 -15.33
N LEU A 120 -0.06 -24.02 -14.66
CA LEU A 120 1.34 -23.68 -14.90
C LEU A 120 2.29 -24.84 -14.72
N GLY A 121 2.10 -25.70 -13.70
CA GLY A 121 2.95 -26.87 -13.49
C GLY A 121 3.04 -27.77 -14.72
N ARG A 122 1.92 -28.00 -15.38
CA ARG A 122 1.86 -28.79 -16.64
C ARG A 122 2.42 -28.04 -17.84
N THR A 123 2.13 -26.75 -17.92
CA THR A 123 2.51 -25.91 -19.06
C THR A 123 4.00 -25.58 -19.04
N ILE A 124 4.59 -25.38 -17.84
CA ILE A 124 6.03 -25.16 -17.67
C ILE A 124 6.81 -26.43 -18.06
N GLN A 125 6.38 -27.60 -17.59
CA GLN A 125 7.04 -28.87 -17.98
C GLN A 125 6.97 -29.12 -19.50
N ALA A 126 5.89 -28.69 -20.17
CA ALA A 126 5.74 -28.89 -21.61
C ALA A 126 6.42 -27.83 -22.47
N ASN A 127 6.41 -26.54 -22.05
CA ASN A 127 6.83 -25.43 -22.90
C ASN A 127 8.21 -24.89 -22.60
N VAL A 128 8.74 -25.06 -21.38
CA VAL A 128 10.07 -24.54 -21.04
C VAL A 128 11.19 -25.24 -21.81
N PRO A 129 11.20 -26.58 -21.97
CA PRO A 129 12.19 -27.24 -22.82
C PRO A 129 12.15 -26.72 -24.26
N VAL A 130 10.95 -26.58 -24.83
CA VAL A 130 10.75 -26.07 -26.19
C VAL A 130 11.19 -24.61 -26.34
N LEU A 131 11.02 -23.79 -25.31
CA LEU A 131 11.52 -22.41 -25.30
C LEU A 131 13.05 -22.34 -25.18
N LEU A 132 13.63 -23.20 -24.33
CA LEU A 132 15.09 -23.29 -24.21
C LEU A 132 15.72 -23.78 -25.53
N ASP A 133 15.16 -24.81 -26.16
CA ASP A 133 15.62 -25.31 -27.46
C ASP A 133 15.54 -24.22 -28.55
N LYS A 134 14.45 -23.46 -28.59
CA LYS A 134 14.32 -22.32 -29.53
C LYS A 134 15.29 -21.17 -29.22
N LEU A 135 15.54 -20.88 -27.96
CA LEU A 135 16.52 -19.87 -27.54
C LEU A 135 17.94 -20.34 -27.91
N GLU A 136 18.25 -21.62 -27.69
CA GLU A 136 19.52 -22.20 -28.09
C GLU A 136 19.72 -22.17 -29.62
N GLU A 137 18.67 -22.43 -30.39
CA GLU A 137 18.67 -22.32 -31.85
C GLU A 137 18.87 -20.88 -32.33
N LEU A 138 18.21 -19.90 -31.70
CA LEU A 138 18.33 -18.47 -32.04
C LEU A 138 19.69 -17.88 -31.67
N PHE A 139 20.29 -18.36 -30.59
CA PHE A 139 21.57 -17.86 -30.07
C PHE A 139 22.77 -18.81 -30.33
N HIS A 140 22.59 -19.80 -31.20
CA HIS A 140 23.66 -20.79 -31.55
C HIS A 140 24.98 -20.15 -31.98
N ASN A 141 24.94 -18.91 -32.51
CA ASN A 141 26.11 -18.15 -32.90
C ASN A 141 26.84 -17.44 -31.74
N ASN A 142 26.30 -17.44 -30.54
CA ASN A 142 26.87 -16.71 -29.41
C ASN A 142 27.25 -17.69 -28.28
N LYS A 143 28.53 -18.11 -28.29
CA LYS A 143 29.09 -19.14 -27.38
C LYS A 143 28.88 -18.83 -25.89
N GLU A 144 28.89 -17.56 -25.49
CA GLU A 144 28.70 -17.17 -24.09
C GLU A 144 27.22 -17.37 -23.62
N ILE A 145 26.28 -17.06 -24.48
CA ILE A 145 24.86 -17.21 -24.16
C ILE A 145 24.46 -18.69 -24.17
N SER A 146 24.96 -19.46 -25.13
CA SER A 146 24.75 -20.91 -25.20
C SER A 146 25.32 -21.63 -23.97
N TYR A 147 26.56 -21.27 -23.52
CA TYR A 147 27.16 -21.80 -22.30
C TYR A 147 26.37 -21.41 -21.03
N TRP A 148 25.85 -20.21 -20.97
CA TRP A 148 25.06 -19.76 -19.84
C TRP A 148 23.67 -20.46 -19.79
N LEU A 149 23.01 -20.64 -20.95
CA LEU A 149 21.76 -21.38 -21.08
C LEU A 149 21.89 -22.86 -20.73
N SER A 150 22.97 -23.52 -21.17
CA SER A 150 23.20 -24.94 -20.88
C SER A 150 23.59 -25.21 -19.41
N ASN A 151 24.12 -24.20 -18.70
CA ASN A 151 24.45 -24.30 -17.27
C ASN A 151 23.31 -23.81 -16.35
N LEU A 152 22.18 -23.39 -16.90
CA LEU A 152 20.95 -23.10 -16.15
C LEU A 152 20.26 -24.45 -15.76
N ASP A 153 20.88 -25.16 -14.82
CA ASP A 153 20.29 -26.35 -14.19
C ASP A 153 19.18 -25.90 -13.23
N LEU A 154 18.14 -25.30 -13.84
CA LEU A 154 16.93 -24.89 -13.13
C LEU A 154 16.11 -26.14 -12.81
N ASN A 155 16.24 -26.61 -11.59
CA ASN A 155 15.44 -27.71 -11.08
C ASN A 155 13.95 -27.29 -10.99
N TRP A 156 13.31 -27.26 -12.16
CA TRP A 156 11.92 -26.78 -12.33
C TRP A 156 10.95 -27.56 -11.45
N ASP A 157 11.21 -28.85 -11.23
CA ASP A 157 10.40 -29.68 -10.34
C ASP A 157 10.47 -29.20 -8.89
N GLU A 158 11.60 -28.69 -8.44
CA GLU A 158 11.76 -28.14 -7.10
C GLU A 158 11.10 -26.75 -6.97
N ILE A 159 11.23 -25.91 -7.99
CA ILE A 159 10.60 -24.58 -8.04
C ILE A 159 9.09 -24.71 -8.10
N ILE A 160 8.56 -25.59 -8.95
CA ILE A 160 7.13 -25.86 -9.06
C ILE A 160 6.60 -26.50 -7.78
N ARG A 161 7.32 -27.45 -7.21
CA ARG A 161 6.95 -28.05 -5.91
C ARG A 161 6.95 -27.01 -4.79
N LYS A 162 7.94 -26.12 -4.74
CA LYS A 162 7.96 -25.02 -3.77
C LYS A 162 6.80 -24.05 -4.01
N ALA A 163 6.53 -23.67 -5.25
CA ALA A 163 5.41 -22.78 -5.61
C ALA A 163 4.05 -23.43 -5.32
N THR A 164 3.83 -24.68 -5.72
CA THR A 164 2.61 -25.43 -5.38
C THR A 164 2.49 -25.72 -3.90
N ASN A 165 3.58 -26.02 -3.21
CA ASN A 165 3.60 -26.17 -1.77
C ASN A 165 3.25 -24.84 -1.06
N ILE A 166 3.77 -23.72 -1.49
CA ILE A 166 3.39 -22.40 -0.94
C ILE A 166 1.89 -22.13 -1.17
N PHE A 167 1.34 -22.54 -2.30
CA PHE A 167 -0.08 -22.34 -2.61
C PHE A 167 -1.02 -23.35 -1.92
N GLN A 168 -0.63 -24.62 -1.86
CA GLN A 168 -1.37 -25.66 -1.15
C GLN A 168 -1.17 -25.58 0.37
N SER A 169 0.03 -25.19 0.81
CA SER A 169 0.39 -25.03 2.22
C SER A 169 -0.02 -23.67 2.79
N GLY A 170 -0.71 -22.81 2.05
CA GLY A 170 -1.33 -21.62 2.64
C GLY A 170 -2.19 -21.97 3.86
N ALA A 171 -2.80 -23.16 3.88
CA ALA A 171 -3.43 -23.74 5.07
C ALA A 171 -2.41 -24.46 5.99
N ASP A 172 -1.41 -25.15 5.43
CA ASP A 172 -0.41 -25.91 6.20
C ASP A 172 0.73 -25.04 6.73
N ILE A 173 1.02 -23.89 6.12
CA ILE A 173 1.93 -22.86 6.67
C ILE A 173 1.41 -22.32 7.99
N ILE A 174 0.08 -22.25 8.17
CA ILE A 174 -0.53 -21.89 9.46
C ILE A 174 -0.36 -23.04 10.48
N LEU A 175 -0.23 -24.30 10.05
CA LEU A 175 -0.19 -25.46 10.92
C LEU A 175 1.18 -26.15 11.06
N GLY A 176 2.12 -25.95 10.14
CA GLY A 176 3.35 -26.74 10.06
C GLY A 176 4.68 -26.02 10.02
N SER A 177 4.70 -24.68 9.96
CA SER A 177 5.96 -23.95 9.87
C SER A 177 6.63 -23.75 11.22
N THR A 178 7.94 -23.86 11.20
CA THR A 178 8.88 -23.61 12.29
C THR A 178 8.39 -22.48 13.20
N PHE A 179 8.42 -22.70 14.50
CA PHE A 179 7.98 -21.79 15.58
C PHE A 179 8.31 -20.29 15.34
N SER A 180 9.41 -19.99 14.67
CA SER A 180 9.83 -18.64 14.31
C SER A 180 8.91 -17.93 13.30
N VAL A 181 8.38 -18.66 12.30
CA VAL A 181 7.46 -18.12 11.29
C VAL A 181 6.09 -17.88 11.92
N VAL A 182 5.62 -18.83 12.74
CA VAL A 182 4.39 -18.69 13.52
C VAL A 182 4.49 -17.47 14.46
N GLN A 183 5.60 -17.31 15.14
CA GLN A 183 5.85 -16.17 16.02
C GLN A 183 5.87 -14.84 15.24
N SER A 184 6.48 -14.81 14.05
CA SER A 184 6.52 -13.61 13.20
C SER A 184 5.13 -13.24 12.66
N ILE A 185 4.35 -14.23 12.22
CA ILE A 185 2.96 -14.03 11.80
C ILE A 185 2.11 -13.56 12.97
N PHE A 186 2.23 -14.20 14.13
CA PHE A 186 1.49 -13.84 15.33
C PHE A 186 1.83 -12.41 15.80
N SER A 187 3.11 -12.05 15.78
CA SER A 187 3.56 -10.69 16.07
C SER A 187 3.00 -9.66 15.08
N GLY A 188 3.05 -9.97 13.78
CA GLY A 188 2.49 -9.12 12.73
C GLY A 188 0.98 -8.93 12.87
N VAL A 189 0.25 -10.01 13.09
CA VAL A 189 -1.21 -10.00 13.32
C VAL A 189 -1.56 -9.21 14.57
N THR A 190 -0.83 -9.42 15.67
CA THR A 190 -1.04 -8.68 16.93
C THR A 190 -0.81 -7.18 16.71
N THR A 191 0.28 -6.80 16.05
CA THR A 191 0.59 -5.41 15.70
C THR A 191 -0.51 -4.79 14.84
N PHE A 192 -0.99 -5.55 13.86
CA PHE A 192 -2.09 -5.11 12.99
C PHE A 192 -3.40 -4.92 13.78
N ILE A 193 -3.78 -5.89 14.63
CA ILE A 193 -5.00 -5.79 15.45
C ILE A 193 -4.93 -4.57 16.38
N ILE A 194 -3.82 -4.38 17.08
CA ILE A 194 -3.63 -3.21 17.96
C ILE A 194 -3.73 -1.92 17.14
N GLY A 195 -3.03 -1.86 16.00
CA GLY A 195 -3.06 -0.73 15.08
C GLY A 195 -4.47 -0.46 14.55
N PHE A 196 -5.20 -1.49 14.18
CA PHE A 196 -6.58 -1.38 13.69
C PHE A 196 -7.55 -0.88 14.76
N VAL A 197 -7.47 -1.42 15.97
CA VAL A 197 -8.26 -0.94 17.12
C VAL A 197 -7.95 0.54 17.41
N PHE A 198 -6.67 0.90 17.36
CA PHE A 198 -6.24 2.30 17.53
C PHE A 198 -6.74 3.20 16.40
N ALA A 199 -6.74 2.70 15.14
CA ALA A 199 -7.32 3.41 14.01
C ALA A 199 -8.81 3.68 14.20
N CYS A 200 -9.57 2.68 14.63
CA CYS A 200 -10.99 2.85 14.94
C CYS A 200 -11.22 3.89 16.06
N TYR A 201 -10.38 3.87 17.08
CA TYR A 201 -10.43 4.85 18.17
C TYR A 201 -10.15 6.28 17.67
N ILE A 202 -9.13 6.46 16.83
CA ILE A 202 -8.84 7.75 16.19
C ILE A 202 -10.04 8.23 15.36
N LEU A 203 -10.61 7.37 14.51
CA LEU A 203 -11.72 7.72 13.61
C LEU A 203 -12.96 8.19 14.39
N ILE A 204 -13.29 7.49 15.48
CA ILE A 204 -14.43 7.86 16.34
C ILE A 204 -14.17 9.20 17.05
N GLN A 205 -12.94 9.41 17.54
CA GLN A 205 -12.60 10.56 18.39
C GLN A 205 -11.78 11.64 17.67
N LYS A 206 -11.71 11.64 16.33
CA LYS A 206 -10.85 12.57 15.56
C LYS A 206 -11.01 14.04 15.94
N GLU A 207 -12.24 14.50 16.25
CA GLU A 207 -12.45 15.90 16.63
C GLU A 207 -12.01 16.21 18.06
N LYS A 208 -12.22 15.25 18.99
CA LYS A 208 -11.76 15.41 20.36
C LYS A 208 -10.23 15.43 20.40
N LEU A 209 -9.59 14.51 19.69
CA LEU A 209 -8.14 14.46 19.53
C LEU A 209 -7.60 15.72 18.86
N GLY A 210 -8.21 16.18 17.77
CA GLY A 210 -7.82 17.40 17.10
C GLY A 210 -7.92 18.63 18.00
N ARG A 211 -8.99 18.75 18.83
CA ARG A 211 -9.11 19.81 19.82
C ARG A 211 -8.05 19.72 20.94
N GLN A 212 -7.71 18.52 21.37
CA GLN A 212 -6.66 18.32 22.39
C GLN A 212 -5.28 18.66 21.83
N CYS A 213 -4.94 18.19 20.62
CA CYS A 213 -3.69 18.54 19.94
C CYS A 213 -3.57 20.06 19.72
N ARG A 214 -4.67 20.71 19.31
CA ARG A 214 -4.70 22.18 19.16
C ARG A 214 -4.42 22.88 20.49
N LYS A 215 -5.04 22.44 21.61
CA LYS A 215 -4.79 23.00 22.94
C LYS A 215 -3.34 22.83 23.37
N LEU A 216 -2.76 21.64 23.13
CA LEU A 216 -1.34 21.39 23.41
C LEU A 216 -0.43 22.31 22.61
N LEU A 217 -0.67 22.48 21.32
CA LEU A 217 0.14 23.37 20.48
C LEU A 217 0.11 24.81 20.99
N PHE A 218 -1.06 25.35 21.37
CA PHE A 218 -1.17 26.70 21.91
C PHE A 218 -0.62 26.84 23.34
N ALA A 219 -0.48 25.72 24.09
CA ALA A 219 0.12 25.75 25.43
C ALA A 219 1.65 25.80 25.40
N TYR A 220 2.28 25.14 24.41
CA TYR A 220 3.75 25.01 24.33
C TYR A 220 4.40 25.93 23.30
N LEU A 221 3.67 26.38 22.28
CA LEU A 221 4.19 27.21 21.20
C LEU A 221 3.61 28.62 21.27
N LYS A 222 4.37 29.61 20.78
CA LYS A 222 3.88 30.97 20.56
C LYS A 222 2.72 30.94 19.54
N LYS A 223 1.73 31.81 19.70
CA LYS A 223 0.51 31.84 18.87
C LYS A 223 0.80 31.73 17.37
N GLN A 224 1.73 32.54 16.85
CA GLN A 224 2.10 32.53 15.42
C GLN A 224 2.69 31.19 14.97
N GLN A 225 3.49 30.53 15.82
CA GLN A 225 4.08 29.21 15.50
C GLN A 225 3.00 28.13 15.52
N ALA A 226 2.10 28.14 16.51
CA ALA A 226 1.00 27.21 16.59
C ALA A 226 0.05 27.33 15.39
N GLU A 227 -0.27 28.55 14.96
CA GLU A 227 -1.10 28.80 13.77
C GLU A 227 -0.42 28.26 12.51
N ARG A 228 0.86 28.51 12.28
CA ARG A 228 1.62 27.98 11.15
C ARG A 228 1.64 26.44 11.13
N VAL A 229 1.89 25.80 12.28
CA VAL A 229 1.87 24.34 12.38
C VAL A 229 0.49 23.77 12.02
N LEU A 230 -0.59 24.40 12.50
CA LEU A 230 -1.96 23.99 12.17
C LEU A 230 -2.30 24.21 10.70
N GLU A 231 -1.82 25.28 10.09
CA GLU A 231 -1.98 25.57 8.67
C GLU A 231 -1.28 24.50 7.81
N ILE A 232 0.00 24.20 8.11
CA ILE A 232 0.78 23.18 7.44
C ILE A 232 0.09 21.82 7.62
N ALA A 233 -0.32 21.44 8.82
CA ALA A 233 -1.00 20.18 9.08
C ALA A 233 -2.33 20.06 8.31
N SER A 234 -3.10 21.14 8.24
CA SER A 234 -4.35 21.20 7.47
C SER A 234 -4.10 21.07 5.96
N LEU A 235 -3.08 21.76 5.44
CA LEU A 235 -2.67 21.67 4.04
C LEU A 235 -2.23 20.25 3.70
N THR A 236 -1.34 19.67 4.51
CA THR A 236 -0.87 18.30 4.36
C THR A 236 -2.04 17.31 4.34
N HIS A 237 -2.93 17.38 5.34
CA HIS A 237 -4.11 16.50 5.39
C HIS A 237 -4.96 16.61 4.13
N ARG A 238 -5.22 17.83 3.66
CA ARG A 238 -6.05 18.08 2.46
C ARG A 238 -5.38 17.54 1.20
N THR A 239 -4.08 17.77 1.05
CA THR A 239 -3.31 17.31 -0.11
C THR A 239 -3.26 15.79 -0.17
N PHE A 240 -2.90 15.13 0.95
CA PHE A 240 -2.89 13.67 1.00
C PHE A 240 -4.27 13.04 0.82
N ALA A 241 -5.32 13.61 1.39
CA ALA A 241 -6.68 13.09 1.21
C ALA A 241 -7.13 13.18 -0.26
N LYS A 242 -6.78 14.26 -0.95
CA LYS A 242 -7.05 14.41 -2.39
C LYS A 242 -6.22 13.41 -3.21
N PHE A 243 -4.93 13.26 -2.87
CA PHE A 243 -4.03 12.31 -3.52
C PHE A 243 -4.58 10.86 -3.39
N LEU A 244 -4.90 10.40 -2.18
CA LEU A 244 -5.46 9.07 -1.97
C LEU A 244 -6.78 8.85 -2.73
N THR A 245 -7.64 9.88 -2.77
CA THR A 245 -8.88 9.79 -3.54
C THR A 245 -8.60 9.65 -5.04
N GLY A 246 -7.65 10.43 -5.56
CA GLY A 246 -7.20 10.36 -6.94
C GLY A 246 -6.61 8.99 -7.28
N GLN A 247 -5.71 8.49 -6.42
CA GLN A 247 -5.06 7.19 -6.59
C GLN A 247 -6.05 6.01 -6.60
N CYS A 248 -7.05 6.03 -5.70
CA CYS A 248 -8.10 5.01 -5.72
C CYS A 248 -8.94 5.08 -7.00
N LEU A 249 -9.27 6.28 -7.47
CA LEU A 249 -10.03 6.45 -8.71
C LEU A 249 -9.22 6.01 -9.93
N GLU A 250 -7.96 6.39 -10.01
CA GLU A 250 -7.02 5.96 -11.04
C GLU A 250 -6.90 4.44 -11.09
N ALA A 251 -6.70 3.79 -9.95
CA ALA A 251 -6.60 2.33 -9.85
C ALA A 251 -7.82 1.62 -10.43
N VAL A 252 -9.03 2.12 -10.14
CA VAL A 252 -10.27 1.57 -10.70
C VAL A 252 -10.35 1.80 -12.21
N ILE A 253 -10.02 3.00 -12.68
CA ILE A 253 -10.04 3.33 -14.12
C ILE A 253 -9.03 2.45 -14.86
N LEU A 254 -7.79 2.36 -14.36
CA LEU A 254 -6.72 1.59 -14.98
C LEU A 254 -7.09 0.09 -15.05
N GLY A 255 -7.51 -0.49 -13.94
CA GLY A 255 -7.94 -1.90 -13.92
C GLY A 255 -9.11 -2.19 -14.86
N THR A 256 -10.09 -1.29 -14.91
CA THR A 256 -11.23 -1.41 -15.84
C THR A 256 -10.77 -1.29 -17.29
N MET A 257 -9.87 -0.36 -17.59
CA MET A 257 -9.32 -0.16 -18.93
C MET A 257 -8.54 -1.38 -19.42
N PHE A 258 -7.70 -1.97 -18.55
CA PHE A 258 -7.01 -3.22 -18.88
C PHE A 258 -7.99 -4.39 -19.07
N PHE A 259 -8.95 -4.55 -18.17
CA PHE A 259 -9.98 -5.58 -18.29
C PHE A 259 -10.74 -5.49 -19.61
N VAL A 260 -11.21 -4.30 -19.96
CA VAL A 260 -11.98 -4.08 -21.21
C VAL A 260 -11.11 -4.31 -22.44
N ALA A 261 -9.91 -3.73 -22.49
CA ALA A 261 -8.99 -3.87 -23.61
C ALA A 261 -8.58 -5.33 -23.85
N MET A 262 -8.21 -6.04 -22.78
CA MET A 262 -7.84 -7.45 -22.86
C MET A 262 -9.02 -8.35 -23.26
N THR A 263 -10.22 -8.07 -22.76
CA THR A 263 -11.43 -8.81 -23.13
C THR A 263 -11.76 -8.60 -24.62
N LEU A 264 -11.66 -7.37 -25.10
CA LEU A 264 -11.92 -7.02 -26.50
C LEU A 264 -10.93 -7.71 -27.46
N LEU A 265 -9.66 -7.76 -27.06
CA LEU A 265 -8.58 -8.39 -27.82
C LEU A 265 -8.47 -9.90 -27.56
N ARG A 266 -9.37 -10.47 -26.75
CA ARG A 266 -9.41 -11.90 -26.40
C ARG A 266 -8.12 -12.43 -25.76
N PHE A 267 -7.47 -11.63 -24.93
CA PHE A 267 -6.34 -12.09 -24.14
C PHE A 267 -6.81 -13.04 -23.01
N PRO A 268 -5.98 -14.03 -22.63
CA PRO A 268 -6.25 -14.85 -21.46
C PRO A 268 -6.15 -14.02 -20.18
N TYR A 269 -6.84 -14.46 -19.15
CA TYR A 269 -6.78 -13.87 -17.79
C TYR A 269 -7.19 -12.38 -17.71
N ALA A 270 -8.03 -11.88 -18.61
CA ALA A 270 -8.40 -10.46 -18.66
C ALA A 270 -8.93 -9.92 -17.31
N LEU A 271 -9.83 -10.67 -16.65
CA LEU A 271 -10.37 -10.28 -15.34
C LEU A 271 -9.29 -10.29 -14.24
N LEU A 272 -8.48 -11.34 -14.19
CA LEU A 272 -7.39 -11.48 -13.24
C LEU A 272 -6.40 -10.33 -13.36
N VAL A 273 -5.96 -10.04 -14.59
CA VAL A 273 -5.00 -8.97 -14.87
C VAL A 273 -5.59 -7.60 -14.57
N GLY A 274 -6.85 -7.36 -14.92
CA GLY A 274 -7.54 -6.10 -14.62
C GLY A 274 -7.61 -5.85 -13.10
N VAL A 275 -8.01 -6.85 -12.33
CA VAL A 275 -8.07 -6.74 -10.86
C VAL A 275 -6.67 -6.65 -10.24
N LEU A 276 -5.70 -7.42 -10.75
CA LEU A 276 -4.32 -7.37 -10.29
C LEU A 276 -3.72 -5.97 -10.50
N ILE A 277 -3.88 -5.41 -11.69
CA ILE A 277 -3.40 -4.05 -12.00
C ILE A 277 -4.13 -3.01 -11.16
N ALA A 278 -5.45 -3.13 -10.94
CA ALA A 278 -6.18 -2.22 -10.08
C ALA A 278 -5.63 -2.22 -8.63
N ILE A 279 -5.30 -3.38 -8.08
CA ILE A 279 -4.77 -3.49 -6.72
C ILE A 279 -3.34 -2.97 -6.65
N THR A 280 -2.50 -3.40 -7.59
CA THR A 280 -1.09 -2.97 -7.59
C THR A 280 -0.95 -1.48 -7.90
N ALA A 281 -1.79 -0.90 -8.76
CA ALA A 281 -1.81 0.52 -9.07
C ALA A 281 -2.09 1.43 -7.86
N LEU A 282 -2.58 0.89 -6.72
CA LEU A 282 -2.63 1.64 -5.47
C LEU A 282 -1.24 2.06 -4.97
N ILE A 283 -0.18 1.40 -5.42
CA ILE A 283 1.21 1.80 -5.20
C ILE A 283 1.62 2.73 -6.35
N PRO A 284 1.80 4.03 -6.11
CA PRO A 284 2.08 4.98 -7.17
C PRO A 284 3.31 4.59 -7.99
N ILE A 285 3.23 4.76 -9.30
CA ILE A 285 4.31 4.53 -10.28
C ILE A 285 4.68 3.05 -10.41
N PHE A 286 5.05 2.38 -9.33
CA PHE A 286 5.54 1.00 -9.36
C PHE A 286 4.42 -0.03 -9.53
N GLY A 287 3.21 0.29 -9.10
CA GLY A 287 2.10 -0.67 -9.03
C GLY A 287 1.74 -1.25 -10.39
N ALA A 288 1.54 -0.41 -11.39
CA ALA A 288 1.20 -0.84 -12.74
C ALA A 288 2.30 -1.73 -13.36
N PHE A 289 3.59 -1.40 -13.12
CA PHE A 289 4.71 -2.21 -13.60
C PHE A 289 4.79 -3.56 -12.90
N ILE A 290 4.57 -3.63 -11.59
CA ILE A 290 4.49 -4.90 -10.85
C ILE A 290 3.36 -5.77 -11.43
N GLY A 291 2.18 -5.18 -11.62
CA GLY A 291 1.05 -5.84 -12.23
C GLY A 291 1.36 -6.34 -13.64
N CYS A 292 2.05 -5.52 -14.45
CA CYS A 292 2.50 -5.88 -15.79
C CYS A 292 3.44 -7.09 -15.80
N VAL A 293 4.47 -7.09 -14.95
CA VAL A 293 5.44 -8.20 -14.88
C VAL A 293 4.74 -9.51 -14.54
N VAL A 294 3.88 -9.49 -13.54
CA VAL A 294 3.11 -10.69 -13.13
C VAL A 294 2.16 -11.12 -14.25
N ALA A 295 1.43 -10.19 -14.86
CA ALA A 295 0.50 -10.49 -15.94
C ALA A 295 1.23 -11.01 -17.19
N ALA A 296 2.34 -10.37 -17.59
CA ALA A 296 3.14 -10.82 -18.71
C ALA A 296 3.68 -12.24 -18.49
N PHE A 297 4.13 -12.54 -17.28
CA PHE A 297 4.56 -13.89 -16.90
C PHE A 297 3.44 -14.91 -17.01
N LEU A 298 2.23 -14.61 -16.52
CA LEU A 298 1.08 -15.49 -16.61
C LEU A 298 0.67 -15.76 -18.07
N ILE A 299 0.66 -14.71 -18.90
CA ILE A 299 0.30 -14.82 -20.34
C ILE A 299 1.40 -15.54 -21.11
N LEU A 300 2.68 -15.33 -20.77
CA LEU A 300 3.81 -16.03 -21.38
C LEU A 300 3.70 -17.53 -21.27
N MET A 301 3.18 -18.01 -20.15
CA MET A 301 2.96 -19.45 -19.93
C MET A 301 1.87 -20.05 -20.84
N VAL A 302 0.98 -19.22 -21.37
CA VAL A 302 -0.07 -19.66 -22.32
C VAL A 302 0.43 -19.53 -23.76
N SER A 303 0.99 -18.37 -24.11
CA SER A 303 1.48 -18.09 -25.46
C SER A 303 2.51 -16.97 -25.45
N PRO A 304 3.76 -17.21 -25.89
CA PRO A 304 4.78 -16.17 -25.99
C PRO A 304 4.38 -14.99 -26.88
N MET A 305 3.65 -15.28 -27.97
CA MET A 305 3.19 -14.23 -28.89
C MET A 305 2.16 -13.31 -28.24
N GLN A 306 1.26 -13.88 -27.43
CA GLN A 306 0.27 -13.08 -26.71
C GLN A 306 0.95 -12.28 -25.58
N ALA A 307 2.00 -12.79 -24.94
CA ALA A 307 2.76 -12.03 -23.95
C ALA A 307 3.44 -10.81 -24.58
N LEU A 308 4.05 -10.93 -25.75
CA LEU A 308 4.60 -9.78 -26.47
C LEU A 308 3.51 -8.78 -26.85
N ALA A 309 2.39 -9.25 -27.38
CA ALA A 309 1.25 -8.39 -27.70
C ALA A 309 0.68 -7.68 -26.45
N PHE A 310 0.66 -8.37 -25.30
CA PHE A 310 0.27 -7.78 -24.02
C PHE A 310 1.22 -6.67 -23.56
N ILE A 311 2.54 -6.85 -23.71
CA ILE A 311 3.52 -5.80 -23.38
C ILE A 311 3.28 -4.56 -24.24
N VAL A 312 3.02 -4.73 -25.53
CA VAL A 312 2.67 -3.61 -26.42
C VAL A 312 1.36 -2.94 -25.97
N LEU A 313 0.34 -3.73 -25.66
CA LEU A 313 -0.93 -3.21 -25.12
C LEU A 313 -0.69 -2.43 -23.83
N PHE A 314 0.12 -2.98 -22.91
CA PHE A 314 0.47 -2.31 -21.66
C PHE A 314 1.11 -0.95 -21.91
N LEU A 315 2.11 -0.87 -22.79
CA LEU A 315 2.77 0.39 -23.11
C LEU A 315 1.80 1.42 -23.69
N VAL A 316 0.89 1.01 -24.55
CA VAL A 316 -0.14 1.90 -25.13
C VAL A 316 -1.09 2.41 -24.04
N LEU A 317 -1.60 1.50 -23.20
CA LEU A 317 -2.51 1.88 -22.12
C LEU A 317 -1.82 2.75 -21.06
N GLN A 318 -0.55 2.47 -20.76
CA GLN A 318 0.26 3.27 -19.83
C GLN A 318 0.51 4.69 -20.39
N GLN A 319 0.69 4.81 -21.72
CA GLN A 319 0.84 6.12 -22.36
C GLN A 319 -0.48 6.91 -22.32
N LEU A 320 -1.62 6.25 -22.49
CA LEU A 320 -2.94 6.88 -22.33
C LEU A 320 -3.18 7.29 -20.87
N GLU A 321 -2.82 6.46 -19.92
CA GLU A 321 -2.91 6.76 -18.49
C GLU A 321 -2.07 7.99 -18.15
N GLY A 322 -0.77 7.97 -18.46
CA GLY A 322 0.17 9.04 -18.08
C GLY A 322 -0.13 10.39 -18.73
N ASN A 323 -0.63 10.41 -19.96
CA ASN A 323 -0.91 11.66 -20.70
C ASN A 323 -2.34 12.18 -20.53
N LEU A 324 -3.32 11.30 -20.33
CA LEU A 324 -4.72 11.69 -20.30
C LEU A 324 -5.36 11.52 -18.91
N ILE A 325 -5.21 10.36 -18.29
CA ILE A 325 -5.93 10.01 -17.05
C ILE A 325 -5.26 10.63 -15.84
N TYR A 326 -3.96 10.38 -15.67
CA TYR A 326 -3.20 10.83 -14.50
C TYR A 326 -3.27 12.36 -14.28
N PRO A 327 -3.06 13.23 -15.30
CA PRO A 327 -3.15 14.68 -15.11
C PRO A 327 -4.54 15.13 -14.67
N HIS A 328 -5.60 14.49 -15.16
CA HIS A 328 -6.98 14.87 -14.84
C HIS A 328 -7.45 14.34 -13.48
N VAL A 329 -7.02 13.13 -13.09
CA VAL A 329 -7.50 12.46 -11.88
C VAL A 329 -6.64 12.81 -10.67
N VAL A 330 -5.32 12.73 -10.81
CA VAL A 330 -4.36 12.92 -9.72
C VAL A 330 -3.71 14.31 -9.77
N GLY A 331 -3.25 14.74 -10.94
CA GLY A 331 -2.50 15.99 -11.13
C GLY A 331 -3.25 17.24 -10.71
N GLY A 332 -4.55 17.34 -11.01
CA GLY A 332 -5.41 18.44 -10.55
C GLY A 332 -5.66 18.47 -9.04
N SER A 333 -5.35 17.37 -8.34
CA SER A 333 -5.60 17.21 -6.91
C SER A 333 -4.44 17.67 -6.03
N VAL A 334 -3.20 17.55 -6.49
CA VAL A 334 -1.99 17.75 -5.66
C VAL A 334 -1.34 19.11 -5.90
N GLY A 335 -1.48 19.68 -7.09
CA GLY A 335 -0.88 21.00 -7.43
C GLY A 335 0.67 21.03 -7.38
N LEU A 336 1.30 19.86 -7.24
CA LEU A 336 2.75 19.71 -7.20
C LEU A 336 3.23 19.02 -8.48
N PRO A 337 4.42 19.38 -9.01
CA PRO A 337 5.06 18.61 -10.06
C PRO A 337 5.24 17.15 -9.64
N SER A 338 5.11 16.21 -10.58
CA SER A 338 5.13 14.75 -10.35
C SER A 338 6.37 14.27 -9.59
N ILE A 339 7.50 14.99 -9.75
CA ILE A 339 8.77 14.67 -9.07
C ILE A 339 8.66 14.76 -7.53
N TRP A 340 7.86 15.71 -7.02
CA TRP A 340 7.66 15.84 -5.57
C TRP A 340 6.70 14.82 -5.00
N VAL A 341 5.80 14.27 -5.84
CA VAL A 341 4.93 13.15 -5.46
C VAL A 341 5.73 11.86 -5.30
N LEU A 342 6.84 11.76 -6.03
CA LEU A 342 7.74 10.60 -5.98
C LEU A 342 8.67 10.63 -4.76
N VAL A 343 8.94 11.82 -4.20
CA VAL A 343 9.85 12.02 -3.06
C VAL A 343 9.09 12.00 -1.73
N ALA A 344 7.78 12.24 -1.73
CA ALA A 344 6.94 12.26 -0.53
C ALA A 344 6.41 10.88 -0.16
#